data_92c917da14c7e79fec9f904d54f2ed47
#
_entry.id   92c917da14c7e79fec9f904d54f2ed47
#
_cell.length_a   1.000
_cell.length_b   1.000
_cell.length_c   1.000
_cell.angle_alpha   90.00
_cell.angle_beta   90.00
_cell.angle_gamma   90.00
#
_symmetry.space_group_name_H-M   'P 1'
#
loop_
_entity.id
_entity.type
_entity.pdbx_description
1 polymer ?
#
loop_
_entity_poly.entity_id
_entity_poly.type
_entity_poly.pdbx_seq_one_letter_code
_entity_poly.pdbx_strand_id
1 'polypeptide(L)'
;ALILIGDLPITSLEGNSRAQTVANNLYPNIVQNELTKYRWGFARKKGQLDLTTEVPVGTEWQSIYQLPADLLFLIKINPQVPYGLYGDKLYCNASSAIFADYIYNAPESTWPVYFSKMIEYALAMDFAPSIRDSAASMDANARQYLNASRMARFTDSQQYPVVPITDRPFINVRF
;
A
#
# COMPACT_ATOMS: atom_id res chain seq x y z
N ALA A 1 -7.06 -3.48 -18.14
CA ALA A 1 -6.61 -4.86 -17.90
C ALA A 1 -7.23 -5.86 -18.86
N LEU A 2 -8.57 -6.02 -18.91
CA LEU A 2 -9.23 -7.00 -19.80
C LEU A 2 -8.88 -6.82 -21.30
N ILE A 3 -8.88 -5.60 -21.79
CA ILE A 3 -8.47 -5.27 -23.16
C ILE A 3 -7.03 -5.74 -23.44
N LEU A 4 -6.12 -5.65 -22.47
CA LEU A 4 -4.72 -6.07 -22.63
C LEU A 4 -4.56 -7.57 -22.83
N ILE A 5 -5.52 -8.37 -22.37
CA ILE A 5 -5.56 -9.81 -22.58
C ILE A 5 -6.45 -10.23 -23.76
N GLY A 6 -6.98 -9.25 -24.52
CA GLY A 6 -7.84 -9.48 -25.67
C GLY A 6 -9.27 -9.91 -25.30
N ASP A 7 -9.76 -9.52 -24.12
CA ASP A 7 -11.14 -9.73 -23.70
C ASP A 7 -11.96 -8.44 -23.76
N LEU A 8 -13.29 -8.58 -23.75
CA LEU A 8 -14.19 -7.43 -23.78
C LEU A 8 -14.17 -6.69 -22.43
N PRO A 9 -14.27 -5.34 -22.46
CA PRO A 9 -14.39 -4.58 -21.23
C PRO A 9 -15.73 -4.89 -20.54
N ILE A 10 -15.70 -4.92 -19.21
CA ILE A 10 -16.89 -5.03 -18.38
C ILE A 10 -17.34 -3.64 -17.92
N THR A 11 -18.63 -3.43 -17.79
CA THR A 11 -19.21 -2.16 -17.32
C THR A 11 -19.43 -2.13 -15.80
N SER A 12 -19.43 -3.30 -15.17
CA SER A 12 -19.61 -3.46 -13.71
C SER A 12 -18.85 -4.69 -13.25
N LEU A 13 -18.44 -4.70 -12.00
CA LEU A 13 -17.91 -5.90 -11.34
C LEU A 13 -19.04 -6.88 -10.94
N GLU A 14 -20.27 -6.39 -10.88
CA GLU A 14 -21.45 -7.19 -10.58
C GLU A 14 -21.93 -7.89 -11.86
N GLY A 15 -22.13 -9.19 -11.79
CA GLY A 15 -22.63 -10.01 -12.90
C GLY A 15 -22.07 -11.42 -12.90
N ASN A 16 -22.55 -12.25 -13.86
CA ASN A 16 -22.26 -13.68 -13.90
C ASN A 16 -21.30 -14.10 -15.02
N SER A 17 -20.71 -13.16 -15.76
CA SER A 17 -19.70 -13.52 -16.74
C SER A 17 -18.41 -13.98 -16.07
N ARG A 18 -17.65 -14.86 -16.74
CA ARG A 18 -16.35 -15.34 -16.23
C ARG A 18 -15.42 -14.17 -15.89
N ALA A 19 -15.34 -13.17 -16.73
CA ALA A 19 -14.51 -11.98 -16.52
C ALA A 19 -14.94 -11.17 -15.29
N GLN A 20 -16.26 -10.98 -15.08
CA GLN A 20 -16.80 -10.28 -13.92
C GLN A 20 -16.52 -11.05 -12.63
N THR A 21 -16.74 -12.36 -12.60
CA THR A 21 -16.46 -13.20 -11.42
C THR A 21 -14.99 -13.18 -11.05
N VAL A 22 -14.09 -13.33 -12.02
CA VAL A 22 -12.64 -13.28 -11.79
C VAL A 22 -12.23 -11.87 -11.32
N ALA A 23 -12.71 -10.83 -11.97
CA ALA A 23 -12.39 -9.46 -11.59
C ALA A 23 -12.87 -9.13 -10.18
N ASN A 24 -14.10 -9.47 -9.82
CA ASN A 24 -14.66 -9.20 -8.49
C ASN A 24 -13.86 -9.90 -7.36
N ASN A 25 -13.39 -11.11 -7.61
CA ASN A 25 -12.63 -11.87 -6.61
C ASN A 25 -11.17 -11.44 -6.49
N LEU A 26 -10.51 -11.09 -7.58
CA LEU A 26 -9.07 -10.82 -7.59
C LEU A 26 -8.73 -9.33 -7.42
N TYR A 27 -9.57 -8.43 -7.96
CA TYR A 27 -9.28 -7.00 -8.00
C TYR A 27 -8.96 -6.38 -6.63
N PRO A 28 -9.79 -6.56 -5.58
CA PRO A 28 -9.51 -5.94 -4.29
C PRO A 28 -8.17 -6.40 -3.70
N ASN A 29 -7.89 -7.70 -3.79
CA ASN A 29 -6.67 -8.29 -3.24
C ASN A 29 -5.42 -7.81 -3.97
N ILE A 30 -5.47 -7.72 -5.32
CA ILE A 30 -4.34 -7.23 -6.12
C ILE A 30 -4.07 -5.77 -5.79
N VAL A 31 -5.09 -4.93 -5.71
CA VAL A 31 -4.96 -3.50 -5.38
C VAL A 31 -4.35 -3.30 -4.00
N GLN A 32 -4.86 -3.98 -2.97
CA GLN A 32 -4.33 -3.87 -1.62
C GLN A 32 -2.89 -4.36 -1.52
N ASN A 33 -2.56 -5.46 -2.21
CA ASN A 33 -1.20 -5.97 -2.29
C ASN A 33 -0.25 -4.95 -2.94
N GLU A 34 -0.66 -4.31 -4.05
CA GLU A 34 0.17 -3.31 -4.72
C GLU A 34 0.34 -2.02 -3.87
N LEU A 35 -0.68 -1.61 -3.14
CA LEU A 35 -0.59 -0.48 -2.21
C LEU A 35 0.41 -0.75 -1.08
N THR A 36 0.53 -1.98 -0.59
CA THR A 36 1.44 -2.34 0.51
C THR A 36 2.89 -2.59 0.08
N LYS A 37 3.14 -2.87 -1.21
CA LYS A 37 4.50 -3.18 -1.73
C LYS A 37 5.47 -2.00 -1.70
N TYR A 38 4.96 -0.77 -1.61
CA TYR A 38 5.79 0.43 -1.60
C TYR A 38 5.12 1.53 -0.76
N ARG A 39 5.91 2.48 -0.27
CA ARG A 39 5.40 3.61 0.52
C ARG A 39 4.93 4.74 -0.40
N TRP A 40 3.85 4.48 -1.15
CA TRP A 40 3.28 5.43 -2.11
C TRP A 40 2.91 6.74 -1.44
N GLY A 41 3.39 7.86 -1.98
CA GLY A 41 3.12 9.19 -1.45
C GLY A 41 1.64 9.54 -1.41
N PHE A 42 0.90 9.20 -2.47
CA PHE A 42 -0.54 9.45 -2.58
C PHE A 42 -1.40 8.58 -1.63
N ALA A 43 -0.91 7.40 -1.25
CA ALA A 43 -1.61 6.46 -0.35
C ALA A 43 -1.14 6.57 1.10
N ARG A 44 -0.49 7.68 1.46
CA ARG A 44 0.04 7.91 2.80
C ARG A 44 -0.85 8.84 3.58
N LYS A 45 -1.17 8.45 4.81
CA LYS A 45 -1.89 9.27 5.78
C LYS A 45 -1.12 9.41 7.07
N LYS A 46 -1.41 10.50 7.77
CA LYS A 46 -0.99 10.70 9.16
C LYS A 46 -2.24 10.98 9.98
N GLY A 47 -2.43 10.21 11.05
CA GLY A 47 -3.57 10.37 11.96
C GLY A 47 -3.17 10.16 13.41
N GLN A 48 -3.89 10.77 14.32
CA GLN A 48 -3.80 10.46 15.73
C GLN A 48 -4.52 9.14 16.00
N LEU A 49 -3.92 8.30 16.84
CA LEU A 49 -4.53 7.06 17.29
C LEU A 49 -5.37 7.31 18.54
N ASP A 50 -6.52 6.65 18.61
CA ASP A 50 -7.42 6.74 19.75
C ASP A 50 -6.97 5.77 20.86
N LEU A 51 -6.79 6.30 22.07
CA LEU A 51 -6.51 5.49 23.25
C LEU A 51 -7.76 4.70 23.61
N THR A 52 -7.62 3.38 23.76
CA THR A 52 -8.71 2.52 24.18
C THR A 52 -8.87 2.51 25.70
N THR A 53 -10.04 2.13 26.19
CA THR A 53 -10.30 1.93 27.63
C THR A 53 -9.89 0.53 28.12
N GLU A 54 -9.38 -0.31 27.21
CA GLU A 54 -8.93 -1.66 27.54
C GLU A 54 -7.61 -1.62 28.33
N VAL A 55 -7.48 -2.54 29.28
CA VAL A 55 -6.25 -2.71 30.06
C VAL A 55 -5.39 -3.78 29.38
N PRO A 56 -4.10 -3.48 29.11
CA PRO A 56 -3.20 -4.46 28.51
C PRO A 56 -3.06 -5.69 29.40
N VAL A 57 -3.05 -6.88 28.78
CA VAL A 57 -2.80 -8.14 29.47
C VAL A 57 -1.28 -8.30 29.66
N GLY A 58 -0.84 -8.45 30.91
CA GLY A 58 0.57 -8.53 31.26
C GLY A 58 1.16 -7.19 31.71
N THR A 59 2.47 -7.15 31.92
CA THR A 59 3.21 -6.01 32.48
C THR A 59 4.10 -5.30 31.47
N GLU A 60 4.15 -5.77 30.24
CA GLU A 60 5.03 -5.26 29.20
C GLU A 60 4.57 -3.90 28.66
N TRP A 61 3.25 -3.73 28.48
CA TRP A 61 2.63 -2.55 27.88
C TRP A 61 1.68 -1.86 28.86
N GLN A 62 1.59 -0.52 28.77
CA GLN A 62 0.74 0.28 29.64
C GLN A 62 -0.49 0.85 28.91
N SER A 63 -0.43 1.00 27.60
CA SER A 63 -1.47 1.65 26.81
C SER A 63 -1.78 0.88 25.52
N ILE A 64 -3.05 0.87 25.14
CA ILE A 64 -3.55 0.26 23.91
C ILE A 64 -4.20 1.35 23.07
N TYR A 65 -3.81 1.43 21.81
CA TYR A 65 -4.37 2.35 20.83
C TYR A 65 -5.06 1.58 19.70
N GLN A 66 -6.21 2.08 19.25
CA GLN A 66 -6.92 1.54 18.11
C GLN A 66 -6.26 1.98 16.80
N LEU A 67 -5.98 1.03 15.90
CA LEU A 67 -5.51 1.33 14.55
C LEU A 67 -6.69 1.76 13.67
N PRO A 68 -6.47 2.69 12.70
CA PRO A 68 -7.50 3.07 11.74
C PRO A 68 -7.98 1.90 10.89
N ALA A 69 -9.29 1.80 10.64
CA ALA A 69 -9.88 0.71 9.86
C ALA A 69 -9.41 0.67 8.39
N ASP A 70 -8.96 1.81 7.85
CA ASP A 70 -8.43 1.93 6.49
C ASP A 70 -6.91 1.66 6.40
N LEU A 71 -6.25 1.32 7.52
CA LEU A 71 -4.82 1.05 7.57
C LEU A 71 -4.50 -0.27 6.88
N LEU A 72 -3.62 -0.21 5.87
CA LEU A 72 -3.05 -1.39 5.23
C LEU A 72 -1.64 -1.71 5.77
N PHE A 73 -0.83 -0.68 6.01
CA PHE A 73 0.55 -0.87 6.48
C PHE A 73 1.00 0.31 7.33
N LEU A 74 1.43 0.04 8.56
CA LEU A 74 1.99 1.04 9.47
C LEU A 74 3.44 1.35 9.08
N ILE A 75 3.77 2.62 8.81
CA ILE A 75 5.13 3.05 8.45
C ILE A 75 5.94 3.37 9.72
N LYS A 76 5.38 4.21 10.58
CA LYS A 76 5.98 4.63 11.86
C LYS A 76 4.96 5.28 12.76
N ILE A 77 5.31 5.40 14.04
CA ILE A 77 4.57 6.21 15.01
C ILE A 77 5.39 7.42 15.47
N ASN A 78 4.71 8.42 15.99
CA ASN A 78 5.30 9.60 16.59
C ASN A 78 4.54 9.96 17.90
N PRO A 79 5.21 10.11 19.07
CA PRO A 79 6.66 9.97 19.29
C PRO A 79 7.17 8.55 18.98
N GLN A 80 8.45 8.45 18.66
CA GLN A 80 9.08 7.16 18.33
C GLN A 80 9.38 6.42 19.62
N VAL A 81 8.50 5.50 19.99
CA VAL A 81 8.61 4.63 21.17
C VAL A 81 8.54 3.16 20.73
N PRO A 82 9.06 2.22 21.51
CA PRO A 82 8.82 0.80 21.28
C PRO A 82 7.32 0.48 21.30
N TYR A 83 6.88 -0.37 20.40
CA TYR A 83 5.48 -0.77 20.29
C TYR A 83 5.34 -2.22 19.82
N GLY A 84 4.21 -2.84 20.14
CA GLY A 84 3.76 -4.11 19.59
C GLY A 84 2.48 -3.93 18.79
N LEU A 85 2.31 -4.70 17.72
CA LEU A 85 1.07 -4.75 16.95
C LEU A 85 0.39 -6.09 17.23
N TYR A 86 -0.84 -6.05 17.71
CA TYR A 86 -1.64 -7.22 18.01
C TYR A 86 -3.05 -7.05 17.41
N GLY A 87 -3.29 -7.74 16.31
CA GLY A 87 -4.53 -7.58 15.53
C GLY A 87 -4.68 -6.17 14.98
N ASP A 88 -5.75 -5.49 15.36
CA ASP A 88 -6.08 -4.13 14.97
C ASP A 88 -5.65 -3.08 16.02
N LYS A 89 -4.77 -3.46 16.96
CA LYS A 89 -4.35 -2.61 18.07
C LYS A 89 -2.83 -2.45 18.15
N LEU A 90 -2.44 -1.26 18.62
CA LEU A 90 -1.05 -0.89 18.89
C LEU A 90 -0.87 -0.78 20.41
N TYR A 91 0.09 -1.50 20.93
CA TYR A 91 0.47 -1.51 22.34
C TYR A 91 1.79 -0.76 22.53
N CYS A 92 1.84 0.17 23.46
CA CYS A 92 3.08 0.90 23.78
C CYS A 92 3.07 1.46 25.21
N ASN A 93 4.21 2.02 25.62
CA ASN A 93 4.39 2.63 26.95
C ASN A 93 4.40 4.17 26.87
N ALA A 94 3.63 4.75 25.94
CA ALA A 94 3.49 6.20 25.85
C ALA A 94 2.33 6.69 26.67
N SER A 95 2.54 7.84 27.37
CA SER A 95 1.50 8.59 28.09
C SER A 95 0.96 9.77 27.31
N SER A 96 1.50 10.03 26.12
CA SER A 96 1.12 11.15 25.25
C SER A 96 0.33 10.67 24.04
N ALA A 97 -0.28 11.62 23.31
CA ALA A 97 -0.94 11.31 22.05
C ALA A 97 0.02 10.66 21.04
N ILE A 98 -0.40 9.55 20.44
CA ILE A 98 0.34 8.82 19.41
C ILE A 98 -0.22 9.17 18.05
N PHE A 99 0.66 9.52 17.13
CA PHE A 99 0.34 9.72 15.73
C PHE A 99 0.95 8.61 14.88
N ALA A 100 0.18 8.03 13.98
CA ALA A 100 0.64 7.03 13.04
C ALA A 100 0.82 7.62 11.65
N ASP A 101 1.95 7.34 11.01
CA ASP A 101 2.12 7.46 9.55
C ASP A 101 1.88 6.08 8.95
N TYR A 102 0.95 5.95 8.02
CA TYR A 102 0.54 4.67 7.47
C TYR A 102 0.10 4.75 6.02
N ILE A 103 0.13 3.61 5.34
CA ILE A 103 -0.50 3.42 4.03
C ILE A 103 -1.95 3.03 4.27
N TYR A 104 -2.85 3.77 3.64
CA TYR A 104 -4.29 3.49 3.71
C TYR A 104 -4.81 2.91 2.41
N ASN A 105 -5.98 2.31 2.46
CA ASN A 105 -6.69 1.82 1.28
C ASN A 105 -7.21 3.02 0.47
N ALA A 106 -6.32 3.57 -0.38
CA ALA A 106 -6.58 4.76 -1.16
C ALA A 106 -7.64 4.50 -2.23
N PRO A 107 -8.72 5.30 -2.31
CA PRO A 107 -9.76 5.14 -3.34
C PRO A 107 -9.19 5.43 -4.74
N GLU A 108 -9.73 4.77 -5.76
CA GLU A 108 -9.27 4.85 -7.14
C GLU A 108 -9.22 6.29 -7.69
N SER A 109 -10.14 7.16 -7.21
CA SER A 109 -10.19 8.56 -7.60
C SER A 109 -8.95 9.37 -7.22
N THR A 110 -8.15 8.88 -6.28
CA THR A 110 -6.91 9.53 -5.82
C THR A 110 -5.66 8.96 -6.45
N TRP A 111 -5.78 7.92 -7.29
CA TRP A 111 -4.61 7.27 -7.88
C TRP A 111 -3.96 8.12 -8.96
N PRO A 112 -2.64 8.33 -8.87
CA PRO A 112 -1.89 8.93 -9.97
C PRO A 112 -1.87 8.02 -11.20
N VAL A 113 -1.73 8.63 -12.37
CA VAL A 113 -1.73 7.91 -13.66
C VAL A 113 -0.66 6.81 -13.71
N TYR A 114 0.53 7.04 -13.17
CA TYR A 114 1.60 6.04 -13.14
C TYR A 114 1.22 4.81 -12.31
N PHE A 115 0.50 4.98 -11.20
CA PHE A 115 0.02 3.89 -10.37
C PHE A 115 -1.11 3.12 -11.07
N SER A 116 -2.11 3.83 -11.62
CA SER A 116 -3.20 3.22 -12.39
C SER A 116 -2.67 2.36 -13.54
N LYS A 117 -1.64 2.85 -14.26
CA LYS A 117 -1.02 2.10 -15.35
C LYS A 117 -0.31 0.84 -14.87
N MET A 118 0.35 0.89 -13.73
CA MET A 118 0.97 -0.28 -13.10
C MET A 118 -0.10 -1.32 -12.71
N ILE A 119 -1.20 -0.88 -12.09
CA ILE A 119 -2.33 -1.75 -11.70
C ILE A 119 -2.98 -2.40 -12.93
N GLU A 120 -3.11 -1.69 -14.05
CA GLU A 120 -3.63 -2.29 -15.29
C GLU A 120 -2.84 -3.52 -15.72
N TYR A 121 -1.50 -3.47 -15.66
CA TYR A 121 -0.64 -4.60 -16.02
C TYR A 121 -0.64 -5.69 -14.93
N ALA A 122 -0.68 -5.34 -13.65
CA ALA A 122 -0.80 -6.31 -12.57
C ALA A 122 -2.07 -7.15 -12.71
N LEU A 123 -3.20 -6.49 -12.95
CA LEU A 123 -4.49 -7.16 -13.20
C LEU A 123 -4.46 -8.00 -14.49
N ALA A 124 -3.85 -7.49 -15.56
CA ALA A 124 -3.79 -8.23 -16.82
C ALA A 124 -2.94 -9.50 -16.68
N MET A 125 -1.86 -9.46 -15.92
CA MET A 125 -1.02 -10.61 -15.60
C MET A 125 -1.82 -11.72 -14.90
N ASP A 126 -2.61 -11.36 -13.87
CA ASP A 126 -3.36 -12.33 -13.06
C ASP A 126 -4.66 -12.79 -13.75
N PHE A 127 -5.24 -11.95 -14.62
CA PHE A 127 -6.45 -12.30 -15.37
C PHE A 127 -6.17 -13.20 -16.58
N ALA A 128 -4.98 -13.10 -17.19
CA ALA A 128 -4.65 -13.85 -18.40
C ALA A 128 -4.82 -15.36 -18.23
N PRO A 129 -4.28 -16.03 -17.20
CA PRO A 129 -4.49 -17.47 -17.02
C PRO A 129 -5.94 -17.81 -16.64
N SER A 130 -6.60 -16.95 -15.85
CA SER A 130 -7.94 -17.22 -15.33
C SER A 130 -9.05 -17.03 -16.36
N ILE A 131 -8.89 -16.10 -17.32
CA ILE A 131 -9.92 -15.74 -18.30
C ILE A 131 -9.63 -16.35 -19.67
N ARG A 132 -8.37 -16.29 -20.13
CA ARG A 132 -7.95 -16.67 -21.48
C ARG A 132 -7.14 -17.97 -21.54
N ASP A 133 -6.81 -18.55 -20.41
CA ASP A 133 -5.95 -19.75 -20.32
C ASP A 133 -4.63 -19.58 -21.08
N SER A 134 -4.04 -18.38 -21.04
CA SER A 134 -2.87 -17.99 -21.81
C SER A 134 -1.67 -17.67 -20.92
N ALA A 135 -0.75 -18.62 -20.79
CA ALA A 135 0.53 -18.40 -20.11
C ALA A 135 1.41 -17.37 -20.86
N ALA A 136 1.39 -17.36 -22.19
CA ALA A 136 2.15 -16.39 -22.97
C ALA A 136 1.69 -14.95 -22.74
N SER A 137 0.38 -14.72 -22.61
CA SER A 137 -0.18 -13.40 -22.26
C SER A 137 0.17 -13.02 -20.83
N MET A 138 0.17 -13.97 -19.89
CA MET A 138 0.63 -13.75 -18.53
C MET A 138 2.08 -13.28 -18.49
N ASP A 139 2.99 -13.99 -19.17
CA ASP A 139 4.42 -13.64 -19.20
C ASP A 139 4.67 -12.27 -19.85
N ALA A 140 3.97 -11.97 -20.94
CA ALA A 140 4.07 -10.67 -21.60
C ALA A 140 3.63 -9.52 -20.67
N ASN A 141 2.50 -9.67 -19.99
CA ASN A 141 1.99 -8.68 -19.05
C ASN A 141 2.87 -8.59 -17.78
N ALA A 142 3.45 -9.69 -17.32
CA ALA A 142 4.39 -9.68 -16.20
C ALA A 142 5.64 -8.83 -16.49
N ARG A 143 6.19 -8.91 -17.69
CA ARG A 143 7.33 -8.06 -18.12
C ARG A 143 6.94 -6.59 -18.15
N GLN A 144 5.76 -6.26 -18.67
CA GLN A 144 5.24 -4.89 -18.69
C GLN A 144 4.96 -4.37 -17.27
N TYR A 145 4.40 -5.21 -16.40
CA TYR A 145 4.20 -4.88 -15.00
C TYR A 145 5.52 -4.54 -14.29
N LEU A 146 6.59 -5.33 -14.47
CA LEU A 146 7.89 -5.05 -13.88
C LEU A 146 8.45 -3.68 -14.32
N ASN A 147 8.33 -3.35 -15.60
CA ASN A 147 8.76 -2.05 -16.12
C ASN A 147 7.89 -0.92 -15.58
N ALA A 148 6.57 -1.06 -15.61
CA ALA A 148 5.63 -0.07 -15.09
C ALA A 148 5.82 0.16 -13.58
N SER A 149 6.06 -0.90 -12.80
CA SER A 149 6.31 -0.82 -11.37
C SER A 149 7.60 -0.04 -11.05
N ARG A 150 8.69 -0.27 -11.80
CA ARG A 150 9.94 0.50 -11.65
C ARG A 150 9.72 1.98 -11.95
N MET A 151 9.05 2.29 -13.07
CA MET A 151 8.75 3.66 -13.46
C MET A 151 7.81 4.36 -12.48
N ALA A 152 6.80 3.65 -11.98
CA ALA A 152 5.86 4.20 -11.00
C ALA A 152 6.58 4.59 -9.70
N ARG A 153 7.43 3.71 -9.16
CA ARG A 153 8.23 4.00 -7.95
C ARG A 153 9.21 5.15 -8.17
N PHE A 154 9.85 5.21 -9.32
CA PHE A 154 10.74 6.30 -9.68
C PHE A 154 9.98 7.64 -9.71
N THR A 155 8.84 7.69 -10.40
CA THR A 155 8.02 8.91 -10.50
C THR A 155 7.48 9.34 -9.13
N ASP A 156 6.99 8.40 -8.32
CA ASP A 156 6.52 8.69 -6.96
C ASP A 156 7.63 9.26 -6.09
N SER A 157 8.84 8.69 -6.16
CA SER A 157 9.98 9.15 -5.36
C SER A 157 10.42 10.58 -5.71
N GLN A 158 10.22 11.04 -6.93
CA GLN A 158 10.55 12.40 -7.35
C GLN A 158 9.62 13.48 -6.76
N GLN A 159 8.47 13.10 -6.23
CA GLN A 159 7.55 14.05 -5.59
C GLN A 159 8.01 14.49 -4.19
N TYR A 160 9.01 13.81 -3.62
CA TYR A 160 9.58 14.22 -2.34
C TYR A 160 10.69 15.26 -2.53
N PRO A 161 10.67 16.35 -1.75
CA PRO A 161 11.75 17.32 -1.80
C PRO A 161 13.05 16.65 -1.36
N VAL A 162 14.14 16.96 -2.08
CA VAL A 162 15.48 16.54 -1.68
C VAL A 162 15.84 17.25 -0.38
N VAL A 163 15.98 16.50 0.70
CA VAL A 163 16.48 17.01 1.98
C VAL A 163 18.02 17.00 1.88
N PRO A 164 18.69 18.17 1.92
CA PRO A 164 20.14 18.18 1.92
C PRO A 164 20.67 17.50 3.18
N ILE A 165 21.73 16.72 3.03
CA ILE A 165 22.45 16.13 4.16
C ILE A 165 23.16 17.26 4.91
N THR A 166 22.57 17.73 5.99
CA THR A 166 23.10 18.84 6.82
C THR A 166 24.10 18.37 7.85
N ASP A 167 24.05 17.10 8.25
CA ASP A 167 24.99 16.52 9.19
C ASP A 167 26.14 15.83 8.45
N ARG A 168 27.35 16.37 8.62
CA ARG A 168 28.59 15.86 8.05
C ARG A 168 29.64 15.67 9.16
N PRO A 169 29.43 14.71 10.09
CA PRO A 169 30.30 14.57 11.27
C PRO A 169 31.77 14.37 10.89
N PHE A 170 32.07 13.71 9.77
CA PHE A 170 33.45 13.48 9.31
C PHE A 170 34.11 14.69 8.67
N ILE A 171 33.35 15.70 8.26
CA ILE A 171 33.89 16.96 7.72
C ILE A 171 34.13 17.95 8.84
N ASN A 172 33.27 17.99 9.85
CA ASN A 172 33.38 18.90 10.99
C ASN A 172 34.55 18.58 11.95
N VAL A 173 35.16 17.39 11.84
CA VAL A 173 36.34 16.99 12.63
C VAL A 173 37.63 17.51 12.01
N ARG A 174 37.61 18.09 10.81
CA ARG A 174 38.82 18.58 10.10
C ARG A 174 39.09 20.06 10.27
N PHE A 175 38.28 20.80 11.01
CA PHE A 175 38.48 22.24 11.25
C PHE A 175 38.41 22.57 12.73
#